data_f24fc9bf07a11272a47564e2f4b8c646
#
_entry.id   f24fc9bf07a11272a47564e2f4b8c646
#
_cell.length_a   1.000
_cell.length_b   1.000
_cell.length_c   1.000
_cell.angle_alpha   90.00
_cell.angle_beta   90.00
_cell.angle_gamma   90.00
#
_symmetry.space_group_name_H-M   'P 1'
#
loop_
_entity.id
_entity.type
_entity.pdbx_description
1 polymer ?
#
loop_
_entity_poly.entity_id
_entity_poly.type
_entity_poly.pdbx_seq_one_letter_code
_entity_poly.pdbx_strand_id
1 'polypeptide(L)'
;MNRRNFMKASGVLALGALTSCQVVKDDKKPEREVYELQIHTLSENGMLLKDYLRDSFIPAMNRLGARVGVFSSFKNDEDNRLWILTVYEDMCHYKKCKDGIWEDEVYRSSAQGFFDKTSTGSASQATEIYLMESISPDYRFIAPGADRTLKEIRIYRSPNEEGHKRKVEMFRDDEAQIFTDTDMGVAFYGKVLSGPITPTIIYMPSFADEEIRDAKWKEFGPKYSPIKNLEKYRNNMERVVSNDYVRSLPFSHF
;
A
#
# COMPACT_ATOMS: atom_id res chain seq x y z
N MET A 1 4.05 68.91 15.83
CA MET A 1 3.34 68.79 17.11
C MET A 1 2.03 68.06 16.81
N ASN A 2 1.70 66.89 17.27
CA ASN A 2 1.86 66.20 18.53
C ASN A 2 1.97 64.68 18.31
N ARG A 3 2.80 64.07 19.10
CA ARG A 3 3.01 62.64 19.35
C ARG A 3 1.88 62.06 20.22
N ARG A 4 1.79 60.71 20.13
CA ARG A 4 1.23 59.76 21.11
C ARG A 4 -0.23 59.35 20.93
N ASN A 5 -0.40 58.05 20.55
CA ASN A 5 -0.78 57.06 21.55
C ASN A 5 -0.56 55.65 20.99
N PHE A 6 0.45 55.00 21.58
CA PHE A 6 0.73 53.57 21.40
C PHE A 6 -0.08 52.85 22.49
N MET A 7 -1.19 52.23 22.11
CA MET A 7 -1.89 51.32 23.01
C MET A 7 -1.33 49.93 22.86
N LYS A 8 -0.74 49.42 23.94
CA LYS A 8 -0.39 48.03 24.12
C LYS A 8 -1.62 47.16 24.14
N ALA A 9 -1.78 46.29 23.14
CA ALA A 9 -2.67 45.14 23.22
C ALA A 9 -1.79 43.93 23.44
N SER A 10 -1.79 43.42 24.66
CA SER A 10 -1.24 42.11 25.00
C SER A 10 -2.20 41.07 24.42
N GLY A 11 -1.88 40.54 23.23
CA GLY A 11 -2.63 39.45 22.60
C GLY A 11 -2.07 38.12 23.05
N VAL A 12 -2.89 37.33 23.64
CA VAL A 12 -2.74 35.91 23.94
C VAL A 12 -2.31 35.19 22.68
N LEU A 13 -1.12 34.58 22.69
CA LEU A 13 -0.70 33.58 21.73
C LEU A 13 -1.57 32.34 21.91
N ALA A 14 -2.65 32.26 21.13
CA ALA A 14 -3.35 31.01 20.94
C ALA A 14 -2.43 30.11 20.11
N LEU A 15 -1.92 29.04 20.70
CA LEU A 15 -1.37 27.90 19.99
C LEU A 15 -2.46 27.35 19.04
N GLY A 16 -2.46 27.82 17.82
CA GLY A 16 -3.22 27.24 16.71
C GLY A 16 -2.50 25.99 16.21
N ALA A 17 -2.72 24.89 16.92
CA ALA A 17 -2.22 23.59 16.49
C ALA A 17 -2.91 23.16 15.21
N LEU A 18 -2.10 22.85 14.19
CA LEU A 18 -2.18 21.67 13.33
C LEU A 18 -3.61 21.10 13.05
N THR A 19 -4.39 21.80 12.28
CA THR A 19 -5.62 21.27 11.69
C THR A 19 -5.64 21.61 10.20
N SER A 20 -4.84 20.92 9.43
CA SER A 20 -4.84 21.10 7.98
C SER A 20 -5.18 19.84 7.19
N CYS A 21 -5.91 18.90 7.82
CA CYS A 21 -6.58 17.82 7.10
C CYS A 21 -8.09 17.94 7.29
N GLN A 22 -8.65 19.11 6.99
CA GLN A 22 -10.10 19.18 6.72
C GLN A 22 -10.29 18.72 5.27
N VAL A 23 -10.47 17.41 5.11
CA VAL A 23 -11.16 16.90 3.93
C VAL A 23 -12.54 17.52 3.98
N VAL A 24 -12.86 18.34 3.00
CA VAL A 24 -14.26 18.70 2.72
C VAL A 24 -14.91 17.36 2.41
N LYS A 25 -15.68 16.82 3.39
CA LYS A 25 -16.46 15.61 3.17
C LYS A 25 -17.48 15.98 2.08
N ASP A 26 -17.16 15.58 0.86
CA ASP A 26 -18.15 15.54 -0.20
C ASP A 26 -19.05 14.34 0.15
N ASP A 27 -20.23 14.60 0.70
CA ASP A 27 -21.18 13.59 1.24
C ASP A 27 -21.62 12.52 0.21
N LYS A 28 -21.01 12.51 -0.97
CA LYS A 28 -21.35 11.61 -2.10
C LYS A 28 -20.24 10.66 -2.56
N LYS A 29 -19.01 10.80 -2.08
CA LYS A 29 -17.94 9.87 -2.47
C LYS A 29 -17.49 9.05 -1.27
N PRO A 30 -17.48 7.70 -1.37
CA PRO A 30 -16.93 6.86 -0.33
C PRO A 30 -15.43 7.20 -0.15
N GLU A 31 -15.00 7.28 1.11
CA GLU A 31 -13.58 7.42 1.44
C GLU A 31 -12.82 6.22 0.90
N ARG A 32 -11.69 6.48 0.22
CA ARG A 32 -10.86 5.45 -0.39
C ARG A 32 -9.73 5.10 0.54
N GLU A 33 -9.53 3.82 0.76
CA GLU A 33 -8.34 3.37 1.46
C GLU A 33 -7.08 3.76 0.69
N VAL A 34 -6.02 3.99 1.46
CA VAL A 34 -4.68 4.28 0.96
C VAL A 34 -3.77 3.12 1.34
N TYR A 35 -2.93 2.73 0.40
CA TYR A 35 -1.97 1.64 0.58
C TYR A 35 -0.55 2.16 0.40
N GLU A 36 0.35 1.77 1.30
CA GLU A 36 1.79 1.94 1.11
C GLU A 36 2.43 0.56 0.95
N LEU A 37 2.98 0.29 -0.23
CA LEU A 37 3.79 -0.90 -0.48
C LEU A 37 5.26 -0.51 -0.47
N GLN A 38 6.03 -1.10 0.44
CA GLN A 38 7.48 -1.00 0.47
C GLN A 38 8.08 -2.33 0.03
N ILE A 39 9.06 -2.28 -0.88
CA ILE A 39 9.83 -3.43 -1.34
C ILE A 39 11.28 -3.20 -0.93
N HIS A 40 11.74 -3.96 0.05
CA HIS A 40 13.09 -3.88 0.56
C HIS A 40 13.96 -4.97 -0.06
N THR A 41 15.09 -4.61 -0.66
CA THR A 41 16.19 -5.55 -0.91
C THR A 41 17.04 -5.58 0.34
N LEU A 42 17.00 -6.70 1.07
CA LEU A 42 17.66 -6.82 2.36
C LEU A 42 19.19 -6.86 2.21
N SER A 43 19.88 -6.27 3.19
CA SER A 43 21.32 -6.42 3.38
C SER A 43 21.64 -7.65 4.25
N GLU A 44 22.88 -7.84 4.61
CA GLU A 44 23.31 -8.81 5.63
C GLU A 44 22.63 -8.58 6.99
N ASN A 45 22.23 -7.33 7.28
CA ASN A 45 21.49 -6.94 8.49
C ASN A 45 19.96 -7.06 8.35
N GLY A 46 19.46 -7.69 7.29
CA GLY A 46 18.03 -7.78 6.97
C GLY A 46 17.18 -8.45 8.05
N MET A 47 17.75 -9.31 8.89
CA MET A 47 17.05 -9.89 10.04
C MET A 47 16.64 -8.82 11.06
N LEU A 48 17.44 -7.78 11.24
CA LEU A 48 17.09 -6.66 12.14
C LEU A 48 15.80 -5.96 11.69
N LEU A 49 15.57 -5.85 10.37
CA LEU A 49 14.33 -5.28 9.86
C LEU A 49 13.12 -6.16 10.20
N LYS A 50 13.24 -7.47 10.07
CA LYS A 50 12.14 -8.41 10.42
C LYS A 50 11.79 -8.33 11.91
N ASP A 51 12.80 -8.31 12.78
CA ASP A 51 12.59 -8.17 14.22
C ASP A 51 11.96 -6.80 14.58
N TYR A 52 12.46 -5.72 14.00
CA TYR A 52 11.87 -4.38 14.15
C TYR A 52 10.41 -4.33 13.72
N LEU A 53 10.08 -4.92 12.56
CA LEU A 53 8.69 -4.98 12.08
C LEU A 53 7.80 -5.72 13.06
N ARG A 54 8.23 -6.91 13.53
CA ARG A 54 7.46 -7.74 14.45
C ARG A 54 7.27 -7.09 15.82
N ASP A 55 8.33 -6.54 16.38
CA ASP A 55 8.38 -6.18 17.80
C ASP A 55 8.09 -4.70 18.06
N SER A 56 8.18 -3.84 17.04
CA SER A 56 8.03 -2.39 17.20
C SER A 56 7.06 -1.75 16.21
N PHE A 57 7.30 -1.88 14.90
CA PHE A 57 6.54 -1.15 13.88
C PHE A 57 5.08 -1.62 13.79
N ILE A 58 4.84 -2.93 13.64
CA ILE A 58 3.48 -3.47 13.52
C ILE A 58 2.64 -3.17 14.76
N PRO A 59 3.12 -3.43 16.01
CA PRO A 59 2.38 -3.06 17.21
C PRO A 59 2.03 -1.58 17.31
N ALA A 60 2.94 -0.69 16.88
CA ALA A 60 2.69 0.74 16.87
C ALA A 60 1.64 1.14 15.82
N MET A 61 1.77 0.63 14.60
CA MET A 61 0.79 0.89 13.53
C MET A 61 -0.61 0.39 13.89
N ASN A 62 -0.70 -0.74 14.61
CA ASN A 62 -1.97 -1.25 15.16
C ASN A 62 -2.62 -0.29 16.14
N ARG A 63 -1.85 0.28 17.07
CA ARG A 63 -2.37 1.28 18.01
C ARG A 63 -2.88 2.52 17.29
N LEU A 64 -2.34 2.82 16.12
CA LEU A 64 -2.78 3.92 15.27
C LEU A 64 -3.93 3.54 14.32
N GLY A 65 -4.37 2.26 14.32
CA GLY A 65 -5.49 1.78 13.51
C GLY A 65 -5.10 1.29 12.11
N ALA A 66 -3.83 1.31 11.73
CA ALA A 66 -3.38 0.79 10.45
C ALA A 66 -3.13 -0.72 10.51
N ARG A 67 -3.29 -1.41 9.36
CA ARG A 67 -3.04 -2.84 9.22
C ARG A 67 -1.77 -3.05 8.41
N VAL A 68 -0.91 -3.99 8.80
CA VAL A 68 0.38 -4.21 8.15
C VAL A 68 0.55 -5.68 7.76
N GLY A 69 0.71 -5.94 6.46
CA GLY A 69 1.12 -7.23 5.93
C GLY A 69 2.62 -7.24 5.61
N VAL A 70 3.29 -8.33 5.94
CA VAL A 70 4.71 -8.53 5.64
C VAL A 70 4.88 -9.86 4.93
N PHE A 71 5.57 -9.82 3.78
CA PHE A 71 5.69 -10.98 2.91
C PHE A 71 7.15 -11.23 2.52
N SER A 72 7.48 -12.50 2.32
CA SER A 72 8.72 -12.96 1.69
C SER A 72 8.41 -13.71 0.40
N SER A 73 9.41 -13.98 -0.42
CA SER A 73 9.25 -14.80 -1.63
C SER A 73 8.64 -16.16 -1.30
N PHE A 74 7.74 -16.63 -2.15
CA PHE A 74 7.11 -17.95 -2.03
C PHE A 74 7.96 -19.04 -2.69
N LYS A 75 8.61 -18.71 -3.82
CA LYS A 75 9.29 -19.70 -4.68
C LYS A 75 10.81 -19.76 -4.49
N ASN A 76 11.41 -18.68 -4.03
CA ASN A 76 12.86 -18.55 -4.02
C ASN A 76 13.34 -18.08 -2.63
N ASP A 77 13.85 -19.01 -1.85
CA ASP A 77 14.37 -18.69 -0.52
C ASP A 77 15.69 -17.87 -0.58
N GLU A 78 16.34 -17.79 -1.75
CA GLU A 78 17.51 -16.92 -1.99
C GLU A 78 17.09 -15.48 -2.35
N ASP A 79 15.81 -15.25 -2.67
CA ASP A 79 15.28 -13.90 -2.89
C ASP A 79 15.29 -13.12 -1.56
N ASN A 80 16.21 -12.18 -1.46
CA ASN A 80 16.40 -11.36 -0.27
C ASN A 80 15.44 -10.16 -0.19
N ARG A 81 14.35 -10.15 -0.99
CA ARG A 81 13.35 -9.09 -0.90
C ARG A 81 12.34 -9.35 0.22
N LEU A 82 11.86 -8.25 0.78
CA LEU A 82 10.77 -8.22 1.75
C LEU A 82 9.74 -7.18 1.29
N TRP A 83 8.48 -7.58 1.24
CA TRP A 83 7.37 -6.69 0.89
C TRP A 83 6.60 -6.34 2.16
N ILE A 84 6.32 -5.06 2.35
CA ILE A 84 5.56 -4.53 3.48
C ILE A 84 4.40 -3.75 2.91
N LEU A 85 3.18 -4.20 3.15
CA LEU A 85 1.95 -3.52 2.74
C LEU A 85 1.26 -2.93 3.97
N THR A 86 1.15 -1.62 4.03
CA THR A 86 0.39 -0.94 5.08
C THR A 86 -0.91 -0.39 4.48
N VAL A 87 -2.01 -0.67 5.16
CA VAL A 87 -3.37 -0.26 4.78
C VAL A 87 -3.86 0.82 5.73
N TYR A 88 -4.26 1.96 5.18
CA TYR A 88 -4.80 3.13 5.89
C TYR A 88 -6.24 3.38 5.44
N GLU A 89 -7.07 3.92 6.33
CA GLU A 89 -8.47 4.23 6.03
C GLU A 89 -8.63 5.26 4.90
N ASP A 90 -7.74 6.26 4.90
CA ASP A 90 -7.67 7.33 3.90
C ASP A 90 -6.31 8.06 3.95
N MET A 91 -6.14 9.12 3.19
CA MET A 91 -4.92 9.94 3.16
C MET A 91 -4.68 10.71 4.47
N CYS A 92 -5.73 11.10 5.17
CA CYS A 92 -5.60 11.77 6.48
C CYS A 92 -5.10 10.78 7.53
N HIS A 93 -5.64 9.56 7.52
CA HIS A 93 -5.15 8.47 8.38
C HIS A 93 -3.70 8.11 8.07
N TYR A 94 -3.31 8.02 6.79
CA TYR A 94 -1.92 7.85 6.38
C TYR A 94 -1.02 8.91 7.04
N LYS A 95 -1.36 10.19 6.87
CA LYS A 95 -0.57 11.29 7.47
C LYS A 95 -0.53 11.19 8.99
N LYS A 96 -1.67 10.94 9.64
CA LYS A 96 -1.76 10.79 11.09
C LYS A 96 -0.87 9.66 11.61
N CYS A 97 -0.83 8.50 10.91
CA CYS A 97 0.03 7.39 11.30
C CYS A 97 1.52 7.71 11.12
N LYS A 98 1.90 8.36 10.00
CA LYS A 98 3.30 8.74 9.73
C LYS A 98 3.85 9.72 10.76
N ASP A 99 3.03 10.65 11.22
CA ASP A 99 3.41 11.63 12.24
C ASP A 99 3.32 11.02 13.66
N GLY A 100 2.17 10.39 13.97
CA GLY A 100 1.84 9.90 15.32
C GLY A 100 2.70 8.74 15.81
N ILE A 101 3.29 7.95 14.92
CA ILE A 101 4.18 6.86 15.33
C ILE A 101 5.39 7.37 16.14
N TRP A 102 5.85 8.57 15.84
CA TRP A 102 6.97 9.20 16.56
C TRP A 102 6.58 9.77 17.92
N GLU A 103 5.30 9.94 18.19
CA GLU A 103 4.76 10.36 19.49
C GLU A 103 4.49 9.16 20.42
N ASP A 104 4.48 7.94 19.89
CA ASP A 104 4.28 6.70 20.63
C ASP A 104 5.57 6.33 21.41
N GLU A 105 5.53 6.48 22.73
CA GLU A 105 6.69 6.21 23.61
C GLU A 105 7.08 4.72 23.62
N VAL A 106 6.09 3.81 23.51
CA VAL A 106 6.33 2.37 23.45
C VAL A 106 7.08 2.02 22.16
N TYR A 107 6.66 2.61 21.04
CA TYR A 107 7.37 2.44 19.77
C TYR A 107 8.80 2.95 19.85
N ARG A 108 9.00 4.19 20.29
CA ARG A 108 10.34 4.79 20.38
C ARG A 108 11.29 3.95 21.23
N SER A 109 10.80 3.47 22.36
CA SER A 109 11.59 2.62 23.27
C SER A 109 11.93 1.27 22.64
N SER A 110 10.95 0.58 22.03
CA SER A 110 11.17 -0.76 21.43
C SER A 110 12.00 -0.69 20.14
N ALA A 111 11.89 0.40 19.36
CA ALA A 111 12.59 0.57 18.09
C ALA A 111 14.02 1.08 18.25
N GLN A 112 14.40 1.64 19.42
CA GLN A 112 15.71 2.27 19.63
C GLN A 112 16.87 1.34 19.29
N GLY A 113 16.79 0.07 19.71
CA GLY A 113 17.83 -0.91 19.43
C GLY A 113 18.03 -1.21 17.94
N PHE A 114 16.97 -1.10 17.14
CA PHE A 114 17.06 -1.20 15.68
C PHE A 114 17.74 0.03 15.10
N PHE A 115 17.35 1.23 15.52
CA PHE A 115 17.92 2.47 15.02
C PHE A 115 19.42 2.58 15.35
N ASP A 116 19.82 2.19 16.57
CA ASP A 116 21.23 2.19 16.98
C ASP A 116 22.06 1.24 16.11
N LYS A 117 21.59 0.01 15.90
CA LYS A 117 22.29 -0.99 15.11
C LYS A 117 22.35 -0.64 13.61
N THR A 118 21.36 0.08 13.09
CA THR A 118 21.29 0.45 11.67
C THR A 118 21.87 1.84 11.38
N SER A 119 22.33 2.57 12.39
CA SER A 119 22.98 3.88 12.24
C SER A 119 24.25 3.85 11.40
N THR A 120 24.99 2.72 11.41
CA THR A 120 26.24 2.52 10.68
C THR A 120 26.16 1.51 9.56
N GLY A 121 25.03 0.79 9.44
CA GLY A 121 24.83 -0.23 8.41
C GLY A 121 23.34 -0.51 8.19
N SER A 122 22.83 -0.09 7.04
CA SER A 122 21.41 -0.25 6.72
C SER A 122 20.96 -1.71 6.72
N ALA A 123 19.75 -1.99 7.19
CA ALA A 123 19.11 -3.29 7.08
C ALA A 123 18.63 -3.60 5.64
N SER A 124 18.58 -2.59 4.77
CA SER A 124 18.20 -2.72 3.36
C SER A 124 19.25 -2.05 2.47
N GLN A 125 19.60 -2.72 1.37
CA GLN A 125 20.45 -2.17 0.31
C GLN A 125 19.68 -1.15 -0.54
N ALA A 126 18.41 -1.44 -0.79
CA ALA A 126 17.49 -0.60 -1.54
C ALA A 126 16.07 -0.72 -0.99
N THR A 127 15.28 0.33 -1.16
CA THR A 127 13.86 0.36 -0.81
C THR A 127 13.08 1.09 -1.89
N GLU A 128 12.09 0.42 -2.46
CA GLU A 128 11.09 1.03 -3.34
C GLU A 128 9.83 1.28 -2.54
N ILE A 129 9.21 2.45 -2.68
CA ILE A 129 7.97 2.80 -1.97
C ILE A 129 6.93 3.25 -2.98
N TYR A 130 5.76 2.60 -2.95
CA TYR A 130 4.60 2.96 -3.73
C TYR A 130 3.48 3.42 -2.80
N LEU A 131 3.03 4.65 -2.95
CA LEU A 131 1.83 5.18 -2.31
C LEU A 131 0.67 5.07 -3.30
N MET A 132 -0.42 4.46 -2.89
CA MET A 132 -1.54 4.11 -3.75
C MET A 132 -2.88 4.53 -3.15
N GLU A 133 -3.83 4.83 -4.02
CA GLU A 133 -5.24 4.99 -3.68
C GLU A 133 -6.02 3.75 -4.17
N SER A 134 -6.94 3.26 -3.35
CA SER A 134 -7.81 2.14 -3.73
C SER A 134 -8.66 2.47 -4.96
N ILE A 135 -8.71 1.54 -5.91
CA ILE A 135 -9.62 1.53 -7.05
C ILE A 135 -10.55 0.32 -7.05
N SER A 136 -10.58 -0.44 -5.94
CA SER A 136 -11.55 -1.52 -5.73
C SER A 136 -12.98 -0.99 -5.87
N PRO A 137 -13.95 -1.81 -6.29
CA PRO A 137 -15.35 -1.36 -6.43
C PRO A 137 -15.93 -0.78 -5.13
N ASP A 138 -15.58 -1.34 -3.99
CA ASP A 138 -15.97 -0.92 -2.64
C ASP A 138 -14.91 -0.04 -1.94
N TYR A 139 -13.79 0.22 -2.61
CA TYR A 139 -12.61 0.97 -2.11
C TYR A 139 -11.96 0.40 -0.84
N ARG A 140 -12.19 -0.87 -0.54
CA ARG A 140 -11.70 -1.55 0.66
C ARG A 140 -10.71 -2.66 0.35
N PHE A 141 -9.80 -2.87 1.29
CA PHE A 141 -8.90 -4.00 1.35
C PHE A 141 -9.64 -5.23 1.91
N ILE A 142 -9.54 -6.35 1.21
CA ILE A 142 -10.11 -7.64 1.63
C ILE A 142 -8.96 -8.55 2.06
N ALA A 143 -8.86 -8.83 3.35
CA ALA A 143 -7.83 -9.72 3.86
C ALA A 143 -7.96 -11.11 3.22
N PRO A 144 -6.89 -11.68 2.63
CA PRO A 144 -6.91 -13.05 2.13
C PRO A 144 -7.27 -14.04 3.24
N GLY A 145 -8.06 -15.06 2.90
CA GLY A 145 -8.34 -16.18 3.81
C GLY A 145 -7.06 -16.89 4.24
N ALA A 146 -7.07 -17.50 5.43
CA ALA A 146 -5.91 -18.21 5.97
C ALA A 146 -5.46 -19.40 5.11
N ASP A 147 -6.36 -19.96 4.30
CA ASP A 147 -6.11 -21.01 3.32
C ASP A 147 -5.43 -20.51 2.03
N ARG A 148 -5.38 -19.19 1.80
CA ARG A 148 -4.77 -18.58 0.62
C ARG A 148 -3.31 -18.22 0.90
N THR A 149 -2.44 -19.25 0.88
CA THR A 149 -1.03 -19.12 1.27
C THR A 149 -0.17 -18.43 0.22
N LEU A 150 -0.51 -18.59 -1.07
CA LEU A 150 0.17 -17.95 -2.19
C LEU A 150 -0.53 -16.62 -2.54
N LYS A 151 0.24 -15.55 -2.58
CA LYS A 151 -0.21 -14.25 -3.05
C LYS A 151 0.68 -13.79 -4.21
N GLU A 152 0.10 -13.06 -5.16
CA GLU A 152 0.86 -12.42 -6.24
C GLU A 152 0.81 -10.92 -6.10
N ILE A 153 1.95 -10.26 -5.91
CA ILE A 153 2.04 -8.81 -6.06
C ILE A 153 2.34 -8.51 -7.52
N ARG A 154 1.39 -7.89 -8.18
CA ARG A 154 1.44 -7.63 -9.63
C ARG A 154 1.55 -6.14 -9.88
N ILE A 155 2.61 -5.73 -10.56
CA ILE A 155 2.92 -4.34 -10.87
C ILE A 155 2.84 -4.14 -12.39
N TYR A 156 1.95 -3.25 -12.82
CA TYR A 156 1.66 -3.00 -14.23
C TYR A 156 1.78 -1.52 -14.56
N ARG A 157 2.71 -1.18 -15.44
CA ARG A 157 2.91 0.18 -15.93
C ARG A 157 2.05 0.44 -17.16
N SER A 158 1.34 1.55 -17.17
CA SER A 158 0.65 2.06 -18.35
C SER A 158 1.60 2.92 -19.22
N PRO A 159 1.36 3.03 -20.54
CA PRO A 159 2.22 3.79 -21.44
C PRO A 159 2.17 5.31 -21.20
N ASN A 160 1.04 5.81 -20.73
CA ASN A 160 0.78 7.22 -20.42
C ASN A 160 -0.46 7.35 -19.53
N GLU A 161 -0.79 8.59 -19.12
CA GLU A 161 -1.90 8.89 -18.22
C GLU A 161 -3.27 8.56 -18.82
N GLU A 162 -3.47 8.72 -20.13
CA GLU A 162 -4.72 8.37 -20.79
C GLU A 162 -4.96 6.85 -20.77
N GLY A 163 -3.95 6.07 -21.15
CA GLY A 163 -3.99 4.61 -21.07
C GLY A 163 -4.20 4.12 -19.64
N HIS A 164 -3.54 4.79 -18.69
CA HIS A 164 -3.71 4.50 -17.27
C HIS A 164 -5.14 4.76 -16.78
N LYS A 165 -5.73 5.91 -17.13
CA LYS A 165 -7.12 6.22 -16.79
C LYS A 165 -8.07 5.14 -17.30
N ARG A 166 -7.93 4.73 -18.57
CA ARG A 166 -8.75 3.66 -19.17
C ARG A 166 -8.54 2.32 -18.48
N LYS A 167 -7.30 2.00 -18.07
CA LYS A 167 -7.02 0.77 -17.32
C LYS A 167 -7.65 0.79 -15.93
N VAL A 168 -7.59 1.92 -15.22
CA VAL A 168 -8.28 2.10 -13.93
C VAL A 168 -9.79 1.92 -14.08
N GLU A 169 -10.38 2.52 -15.11
CA GLU A 169 -11.81 2.36 -15.42
C GLU A 169 -12.15 0.91 -15.72
N MET A 170 -11.34 0.21 -16.51
CA MET A 170 -11.54 -1.19 -16.84
C MET A 170 -11.47 -2.08 -15.60
N PHE A 171 -10.50 -1.87 -14.72
CA PHE A 171 -10.41 -2.61 -13.46
C PHE A 171 -11.66 -2.44 -12.59
N ARG A 172 -12.08 -1.18 -12.41
CA ARG A 172 -13.22 -0.86 -11.55
C ARG A 172 -14.55 -1.36 -12.12
N ASP A 173 -14.75 -1.17 -13.42
CA ASP A 173 -16.08 -1.31 -14.02
C ASP A 173 -16.35 -2.74 -14.54
N ASP A 174 -15.30 -3.46 -14.96
CA ASP A 174 -15.47 -4.75 -15.63
C ASP A 174 -14.52 -5.85 -15.10
N GLU A 175 -13.23 -5.56 -14.92
CA GLU A 175 -12.21 -6.58 -14.62
C GLU A 175 -12.35 -7.14 -13.19
N ALA A 176 -12.69 -6.29 -12.20
CA ALA A 176 -12.87 -6.71 -10.81
C ALA A 176 -13.97 -7.80 -10.67
N GLN A 177 -15.02 -7.74 -11.49
CA GLN A 177 -16.06 -8.76 -11.49
C GLN A 177 -15.53 -10.11 -11.99
N ILE A 178 -14.62 -10.11 -12.99
CA ILE A 178 -14.02 -11.36 -13.49
C ILE A 178 -13.19 -12.02 -12.39
N PHE A 179 -12.43 -11.26 -11.62
CA PHE A 179 -11.70 -11.81 -10.48
C PHE A 179 -12.63 -12.45 -9.45
N THR A 180 -13.77 -11.81 -9.18
CA THR A 180 -14.81 -12.36 -8.29
C THR A 180 -15.41 -13.64 -8.87
N ASP A 181 -15.80 -13.64 -10.14
CA ASP A 181 -16.43 -14.77 -10.83
C ASP A 181 -15.50 -15.98 -11.01
N THR A 182 -14.19 -15.75 -10.89
CA THR A 182 -13.15 -16.79 -10.95
C THR A 182 -12.59 -17.15 -9.58
N ASP A 183 -13.14 -16.58 -8.50
CA ASP A 183 -12.68 -16.82 -7.13
C ASP A 183 -11.17 -16.63 -6.95
N MET A 184 -10.62 -15.54 -7.52
CA MET A 184 -9.18 -15.24 -7.43
C MET A 184 -8.80 -14.45 -6.18
N GLY A 185 -9.74 -14.03 -5.34
CA GLY A 185 -9.51 -13.46 -4.01
C GLY A 185 -8.56 -12.27 -4.02
N VAL A 186 -8.85 -11.22 -4.80
CA VAL A 186 -7.97 -10.05 -4.87
C VAL A 186 -8.11 -9.20 -3.61
N ALA A 187 -7.00 -9.02 -2.89
CA ALA A 187 -6.98 -8.29 -1.63
C ALA A 187 -7.13 -6.78 -1.82
N PHE A 188 -6.52 -6.23 -2.85
CA PHE A 188 -6.64 -4.81 -3.20
C PHE A 188 -6.32 -4.55 -4.67
N TYR A 189 -6.82 -3.43 -5.17
CA TYR A 189 -6.43 -2.81 -6.43
C TYR A 189 -6.01 -1.36 -6.13
N GLY A 190 -4.75 -1.03 -6.39
CA GLY A 190 -4.15 0.27 -6.06
C GLY A 190 -3.71 1.02 -7.32
N LYS A 191 -4.20 2.25 -7.47
CA LYS A 191 -3.63 3.23 -8.40
C LYS A 191 -2.48 3.94 -7.73
N VAL A 192 -1.28 3.87 -8.29
CA VAL A 192 -0.09 4.54 -7.75
C VAL A 192 -0.25 6.06 -7.88
N LEU A 193 -0.14 6.74 -6.74
CA LEU A 193 -0.11 8.21 -6.64
C LEU A 193 1.33 8.73 -6.68
N SER A 194 2.25 7.99 -6.06
CA SER A 194 3.69 8.29 -6.02
C SER A 194 4.48 7.00 -5.88
N GLY A 195 5.60 6.89 -6.59
CA GLY A 195 6.46 5.71 -6.55
C GLY A 195 7.57 5.75 -7.59
N PRO A 196 8.44 4.75 -7.60
CA PRO A 196 9.58 4.68 -8.54
C PRO A 196 9.14 4.56 -10.00
N ILE A 197 7.96 3.97 -10.25
CA ILE A 197 7.42 3.74 -11.59
C ILE A 197 5.99 4.26 -11.65
N THR A 198 5.73 5.23 -12.53
CA THR A 198 4.40 5.81 -12.78
C THR A 198 4.19 6.05 -14.28
N PRO A 199 2.95 6.05 -14.77
CA PRO A 199 1.70 5.66 -14.09
C PRO A 199 1.57 4.14 -13.97
N THR A 200 1.12 3.63 -12.81
CA THR A 200 1.17 2.21 -12.47
C THR A 200 -0.06 1.80 -11.66
N ILE A 201 -0.52 0.57 -11.88
CA ILE A 201 -1.50 -0.14 -11.03
C ILE A 201 -0.78 -1.29 -10.35
N ILE A 202 -1.06 -1.49 -9.07
CA ILE A 202 -0.59 -2.64 -8.29
C ILE A 202 -1.80 -3.33 -7.68
N TYR A 203 -1.84 -4.66 -7.76
CA TYR A 203 -2.92 -5.44 -7.16
C TYR A 203 -2.40 -6.79 -6.66
N MET A 204 -3.15 -7.43 -5.77
CA MET A 204 -2.71 -8.65 -5.09
C MET A 204 -3.81 -9.72 -5.07
N PRO A 205 -3.90 -10.59 -6.09
CA PRO A 205 -4.70 -11.81 -6.01
C PRO A 205 -4.04 -12.84 -5.08
N SER A 206 -4.86 -13.75 -4.53
CA SER A 206 -4.42 -14.78 -3.59
C SER A 206 -5.04 -16.14 -3.89
N PHE A 207 -4.30 -17.21 -3.61
CA PHE A 207 -4.62 -18.58 -3.97
C PHE A 207 -4.18 -19.54 -2.85
N ALA A 208 -4.78 -20.73 -2.81
CA ALA A 208 -4.34 -21.76 -1.89
C ALA A 208 -2.90 -22.22 -2.22
N ASP A 209 -2.63 -22.48 -3.49
CA ASP A 209 -1.35 -22.96 -4.02
C ASP A 209 -1.17 -22.57 -5.51
N GLU A 210 -0.10 -23.06 -6.13
CA GLU A 210 0.24 -22.79 -7.54
C GLU A 210 -0.70 -23.51 -8.52
N GLU A 211 -1.16 -24.71 -8.21
CA GLU A 211 -2.06 -25.47 -9.08
C GLU A 211 -3.41 -24.75 -9.20
N ILE A 212 -3.96 -24.34 -8.07
CA ILE A 212 -5.19 -23.53 -8.02
C ILE A 212 -4.99 -22.20 -8.75
N ARG A 213 -3.85 -21.53 -8.49
CA ARG A 213 -3.51 -20.29 -9.19
C ARG A 213 -3.53 -20.45 -10.71
N ASP A 214 -2.84 -21.47 -11.24
CA ASP A 214 -2.75 -21.71 -12.68
C ASP A 214 -4.11 -22.04 -13.31
N ALA A 215 -4.92 -22.82 -12.61
CA ALA A 215 -6.30 -23.12 -13.03
C ALA A 215 -7.16 -21.84 -13.10
N LYS A 216 -7.06 -20.96 -12.09
CA LYS A 216 -7.81 -19.70 -12.02
C LYS A 216 -7.40 -18.71 -13.11
N TRP A 217 -6.10 -18.54 -13.38
CA TRP A 217 -5.63 -17.72 -14.50
C TRP A 217 -6.07 -18.27 -15.87
N LYS A 218 -6.11 -19.59 -16.03
CA LYS A 218 -6.62 -20.23 -17.24
C LYS A 218 -8.13 -19.96 -17.44
N GLU A 219 -8.89 -19.93 -16.36
CA GLU A 219 -10.34 -19.57 -16.39
C GLU A 219 -10.54 -18.08 -16.65
N PHE A 220 -9.70 -17.21 -16.08
CA PHE A 220 -9.76 -15.75 -16.20
C PHE A 220 -9.57 -15.29 -17.66
N GLY A 221 -8.59 -15.84 -18.36
CA GLY A 221 -8.16 -15.37 -19.68
C GLY A 221 -9.30 -15.24 -20.70
N PRO A 222 -10.13 -16.28 -20.95
CA PRO A 222 -11.26 -16.23 -21.87
C PRO A 222 -12.32 -15.19 -21.50
N LYS A 223 -12.55 -14.94 -20.21
CA LYS A 223 -13.51 -13.93 -19.72
C LYS A 223 -12.96 -12.50 -19.87
N TYR A 224 -11.66 -12.32 -19.68
CA TYR A 224 -10.97 -11.03 -19.79
C TYR A 224 -10.79 -10.57 -21.24
N SER A 225 -10.50 -11.49 -22.17
CA SER A 225 -10.15 -11.16 -23.55
C SER A 225 -11.21 -10.31 -24.29
N PRO A 226 -12.52 -10.56 -24.18
CA PRO A 226 -13.54 -9.70 -24.78
C PRO A 226 -13.53 -8.28 -24.21
N ILE A 227 -13.36 -8.15 -22.89
CA ILE A 227 -13.39 -6.85 -22.20
C ILE A 227 -12.19 -6.00 -22.59
N LYS A 228 -10.99 -6.59 -22.60
CA LYS A 228 -9.76 -5.93 -23.02
C LYS A 228 -9.87 -5.26 -24.40
N ASN A 229 -10.66 -5.84 -25.31
CA ASN A 229 -10.82 -5.40 -26.69
C ASN A 229 -11.97 -4.40 -26.90
N LEU A 230 -12.70 -4.02 -25.84
CA LEU A 230 -13.76 -3.02 -25.96
C LEU A 230 -13.17 -1.66 -26.38
N GLU A 231 -13.88 -0.96 -27.28
CA GLU A 231 -13.47 0.35 -27.80
C GLU A 231 -13.24 1.36 -26.69
N LYS A 232 -14.07 1.35 -25.63
CA LYS A 232 -13.94 2.25 -24.47
C LYS A 232 -12.63 2.08 -23.72
N TYR A 233 -11.94 0.93 -23.89
CA TYR A 233 -10.66 0.61 -23.25
C TYR A 233 -9.50 0.56 -24.25
N ARG A 234 -9.70 1.00 -25.48
CA ARG A 234 -8.62 1.05 -26.47
C ARG A 234 -7.44 1.88 -25.94
N ASN A 235 -6.23 1.48 -26.31
CA ASN A 235 -4.98 2.12 -25.91
C ASN A 235 -4.65 2.03 -24.41
N ASN A 236 -5.24 1.07 -23.71
CA ASN A 236 -4.89 0.75 -22.31
C ASN A 236 -3.68 -0.19 -22.20
N MET A 237 -2.91 -0.37 -23.26
CA MET A 237 -1.77 -1.29 -23.27
C MET A 237 -0.88 -1.06 -22.07
N GLU A 238 -0.67 -2.14 -21.33
CA GLU A 238 0.15 -2.14 -20.12
C GLU A 238 1.38 -3.01 -20.33
N ARG A 239 2.43 -2.69 -19.59
CA ARG A 239 3.62 -3.53 -19.49
C ARG A 239 3.69 -4.09 -18.07
N VAL A 240 3.81 -5.40 -17.99
CA VAL A 240 4.15 -6.06 -16.72
C VAL A 240 5.55 -5.59 -16.29
N VAL A 241 5.64 -5.04 -15.10
CA VAL A 241 6.91 -4.68 -14.45
C VAL A 241 7.40 -5.87 -13.64
N SER A 242 6.53 -6.38 -12.75
CA SER A 242 6.81 -7.60 -11.99
C SER A 242 5.53 -8.38 -11.65
N ASN A 243 5.71 -9.68 -11.43
CA ASN A 243 4.75 -10.57 -10.81
C ASN A 243 5.50 -11.35 -9.72
N ASP A 244 5.42 -10.86 -8.49
CA ASP A 244 6.13 -11.46 -7.37
C ASP A 244 5.22 -12.42 -6.61
N TYR A 245 5.65 -13.69 -6.50
CA TYR A 245 4.97 -14.70 -5.69
C TYR A 245 5.47 -14.61 -4.26
N VAL A 246 4.55 -14.32 -3.34
CA VAL A 246 4.89 -14.07 -1.96
C VAL A 246 4.02 -14.87 -0.99
N ARG A 247 4.55 -15.10 0.21
CA ARG A 247 3.85 -15.68 1.37
C ARG A 247 3.94 -14.74 2.55
N SER A 248 2.87 -14.70 3.36
CA SER A 248 2.87 -13.91 4.58
C SER A 248 3.86 -14.48 5.59
N LEU A 249 4.56 -13.60 6.30
CA LEU A 249 5.34 -13.98 7.47
C LEU A 249 4.41 -14.24 8.68
N PRO A 250 4.82 -15.07 9.67
CA PRO A 250 3.96 -15.47 10.78
C PRO A 250 3.42 -14.31 11.64
N PHE A 251 4.09 -13.16 11.61
CA PHE A 251 3.70 -11.96 12.35
C PHE A 251 2.95 -10.93 11.48
N SER A 252 2.66 -11.27 10.22
CA SER A 252 1.82 -10.46 9.33
C SER A 252 0.36 -10.46 9.80
N HIS A 253 -0.38 -9.36 9.57
CA HIS A 253 -1.82 -9.30 9.87
C HIS A 253 -2.68 -10.05 8.86
N PHE A 254 -2.16 -10.28 7.66
CA PHE A 254 -2.85 -10.95 6.56
C PHE A 254 -1.89 -11.58 5.58
#